data_ae27b72b9830b48e415288e7240467e0
#
_entry.id   ae27b72b9830b48e415288e7240467e0
#
_cell.length_a   1.000
_cell.length_b   1.000
_cell.length_c   1.000
_cell.angle_alpha   90.00
_cell.angle_beta   90.00
_cell.angle_gamma   90.00
#
_symmetry.space_group_name_H-M   'P 1'
#
loop_
_entity.id
_entity.type
_entity.pdbx_description
1 polymer ?
#
loop_
_entity_poly.entity_id
_entity_poly.type
_entity_poly.pdbx_seq_one_letter_code
_entity_poly.pdbx_strand_id
1 'polypeptide(L)'
;KDVAEEVGISRAAVHQRVNRMVELEVITGSGYYVNPKKIDYRTCTYIGIFLDKGGIYADVAEKLKGIPEVVECHYTTGAYGIFIKVYAKDNEHLKSLLSEQIQKIPGISSTETIISLEETFRRVLPVYP
;
A
#
# COMPACT_ATOMS: atom_id res chain seq x y z
N LYS A 1 19.75 11.24 10.95
CA LYS A 1 20.70 12.19 10.39
C LYS A 1 20.03 13.52 10.07
N ASP A 2 20.75 14.59 10.26
CA ASP A 2 20.18 15.93 10.09
C ASP A 2 20.11 16.30 8.60
N VAL A 3 18.91 16.52 8.10
CA VAL A 3 18.66 16.95 6.73
C VAL A 3 19.30 18.31 6.43
N ALA A 4 19.32 19.22 7.42
CA ALA A 4 19.93 20.53 7.26
C ALA A 4 21.41 20.46 6.93
N GLU A 5 22.15 19.51 7.51
CA GLU A 5 23.56 19.29 7.19
C GLU A 5 23.74 18.84 5.74
N GLU A 6 22.88 17.96 5.27
CA GLU A 6 22.98 17.40 3.92
C GLU A 6 22.71 18.43 2.83
N VAL A 7 21.79 19.35 3.07
CA VAL A 7 21.42 20.36 2.07
C VAL A 7 22.05 21.72 2.31
N GLY A 8 22.83 21.88 3.38
CA GLY A 8 23.58 23.10 3.65
C GLY A 8 22.75 24.30 4.05
N ILE A 9 21.57 24.11 4.64
CA ILE A 9 20.70 25.18 5.12
C ILE A 9 20.45 25.00 6.63
N SER A 10 19.89 26.04 7.26
CA SER A 10 19.62 25.98 8.70
C SER A 10 18.48 25.02 9.03
N ARG A 11 18.49 24.51 10.27
CA ARG A 11 17.40 23.68 10.77
C ARG A 11 16.06 24.39 10.73
N ALA A 12 16.05 25.68 11.05
CA ALA A 12 14.84 26.50 11.00
C ALA A 12 14.26 26.53 9.58
N ALA A 13 15.13 26.71 8.58
CA ALA A 13 14.71 26.74 7.18
C ALA A 13 14.17 25.39 6.71
N VAL A 14 14.80 24.28 7.11
CA VAL A 14 14.29 22.92 6.83
C VAL A 14 12.92 22.73 7.44
N HIS A 15 12.77 23.10 8.72
CA HIS A 15 11.52 22.94 9.44
C HIS A 15 10.38 23.74 8.81
N GLN A 16 10.66 24.97 8.40
CA GLN A 16 9.67 25.80 7.71
C GLN A 16 9.24 25.19 6.37
N ARG A 17 10.17 24.66 5.60
CA ARG A 17 9.86 24.03 4.32
C ARG A 17 9.02 22.77 4.49
N VAL A 18 9.35 21.94 5.47
CA VAL A 18 8.58 20.75 5.77
C VAL A 18 7.16 21.12 6.19
N ASN A 19 7.01 22.10 7.10
CA ASN A 19 5.70 22.55 7.56
C ASN A 19 4.86 23.09 6.40
N ARG A 20 5.48 23.85 5.49
CA ARG A 20 4.77 24.38 4.34
C ARG A 20 4.30 23.27 3.41
N MET A 21 5.09 22.23 3.20
CA MET A 21 4.69 21.08 2.39
C MET A 21 3.53 20.32 3.03
N VAL A 22 3.50 20.24 4.35
CA VAL A 22 2.35 19.64 5.08
C VAL A 22 1.10 20.50 4.90
N GLU A 23 1.23 21.84 5.06
CA GLU A 23 0.10 22.76 4.86
C GLU A 23 -0.46 22.70 3.45
N LEU A 24 0.41 22.56 2.45
CA LEU A 24 0.01 22.47 1.05
C LEU A 24 -0.37 21.05 0.63
N GLU A 25 -0.42 20.13 1.58
CA GLU A 25 -0.74 18.71 1.36
C GLU A 25 0.24 18.00 0.42
N VAL A 26 1.45 18.54 0.25
CA VAL A 26 2.53 17.87 -0.48
C VAL A 26 3.06 16.70 0.34
N ILE A 27 3.19 16.91 1.67
CA ILE A 27 3.52 15.85 2.60
C ILE A 27 2.22 15.46 3.31
N THR A 28 1.78 14.23 3.08
CA THR A 28 0.53 13.71 3.63
C THR A 28 0.68 13.01 4.97
N GLY A 29 1.92 12.74 5.37
CA GLY A 29 2.19 12.09 6.64
C GLY A 29 3.66 11.79 6.80
N SER A 30 4.01 11.24 7.96
CA SER A 30 5.37 10.79 8.27
C SER A 30 5.30 9.55 9.15
N GLY A 31 6.38 8.80 9.21
CA GLY A 31 6.43 7.59 10.02
C GLY A 31 7.71 6.81 9.74
N TYR A 32 7.73 5.60 10.30
CA TYR A 32 8.85 4.69 10.10
C TYR A 32 8.52 3.69 9.01
N TYR A 33 9.51 3.35 8.22
CA TYR A 33 9.41 2.23 7.30
C TYR A 33 9.86 0.97 8.02
N VAL A 34 9.09 -0.09 7.83
CA VAL A 34 9.33 -1.37 8.47
C VAL A 34 9.77 -2.39 7.41
N ASN A 35 10.76 -3.20 7.74
CA ASN A 35 11.12 -4.33 6.90
C ASN A 35 10.16 -5.48 7.20
N PRO A 36 9.25 -5.84 6.28
CA PRO A 36 8.24 -6.86 6.55
C PRO A 36 8.82 -8.20 6.97
N LYS A 37 9.96 -8.60 6.41
CA LYS A 37 10.59 -9.88 6.73
C LYS A 37 11.05 -9.95 8.18
N LYS A 38 11.42 -8.81 8.76
CA LYS A 38 11.88 -8.74 10.15
C LYS A 38 10.74 -8.87 11.16
N ILE A 39 9.52 -8.71 10.72
CA ILE A 39 8.31 -8.94 11.53
C ILE A 39 7.51 -10.13 11.00
N ASP A 40 8.20 -11.07 10.34
CA ASP A 40 7.67 -12.36 9.87
C ASP A 40 6.65 -12.30 8.73
N TYR A 41 6.55 -11.19 8.02
CA TYR A 41 5.75 -11.11 6.80
C TYR A 41 6.66 -11.38 5.60
N ARG A 42 6.71 -12.63 5.17
CA ARG A 42 7.69 -13.11 4.18
C ARG A 42 7.18 -13.10 2.75
N THR A 43 5.87 -12.98 2.57
CA THR A 43 5.27 -13.04 1.24
C THR A 43 4.62 -11.72 0.91
N CYS A 44 5.08 -11.10 -0.17
CA CYS A 44 4.46 -9.91 -0.74
C CYS A 44 3.67 -10.35 -1.98
N THR A 45 2.40 -10.02 -2.03
CA THR A 45 1.55 -10.36 -3.16
C THR A 45 0.83 -9.14 -3.71
N TYR A 46 0.54 -9.20 -5.00
CA TYR A 46 -0.37 -8.27 -5.65
C TYR A 46 -1.57 -9.07 -6.12
N ILE A 47 -2.76 -8.58 -5.84
CA ILE A 47 -3.99 -9.29 -6.16
C ILE A 47 -4.85 -8.40 -7.04
N GLY A 48 -5.11 -8.87 -8.26
CA GLY A 48 -6.09 -8.27 -9.15
C GLY A 48 -7.47 -8.79 -8.79
N ILE A 49 -8.42 -7.88 -8.63
CA ILE A 49 -9.78 -8.20 -8.21
C ILE A 49 -10.74 -7.86 -9.33
N PHE A 50 -11.54 -8.86 -9.74
CA PHE A 50 -12.61 -8.67 -10.70
C PHE A 50 -13.91 -8.44 -9.93
N LEU A 51 -14.58 -7.34 -10.27
CA LEU A 51 -15.88 -7.02 -9.67
C LEU A 51 -16.99 -7.63 -10.51
N ASP A 52 -18.03 -8.14 -9.86
CA ASP A 52 -19.23 -8.57 -10.57
C ASP A 52 -20.13 -7.36 -10.88
N LYS A 53 -21.28 -7.61 -11.53
CA LYS A 53 -22.16 -6.53 -11.95
C LYS A 53 -22.75 -5.73 -10.79
N GLY A 54 -22.87 -6.34 -9.62
CA GLY A 54 -23.35 -5.67 -8.43
C GLY A 54 -22.22 -5.08 -7.60
N GLY A 55 -20.95 -5.30 -8.01
CA GLY A 55 -19.80 -4.84 -7.29
C GLY A 55 -19.57 -3.35 -7.45
N ILE A 56 -19.63 -2.63 -6.33
CA ILE A 56 -19.37 -1.19 -6.30
C ILE A 56 -18.01 -0.99 -5.68
N TYR A 57 -17.11 -0.32 -6.40
CA TYR A 57 -15.75 -0.09 -5.96
C TYR A 57 -15.67 0.45 -4.52
N ALA A 58 -16.43 1.49 -4.21
CA ALA A 58 -16.36 2.12 -2.90
C ALA A 58 -16.68 1.15 -1.75
N ASP A 59 -17.70 0.30 -1.95
CA ASP A 59 -18.12 -0.65 -0.94
C ASP A 59 -17.07 -1.75 -0.74
N VAL A 60 -16.53 -2.26 -1.83
CA VAL A 60 -15.48 -3.30 -1.80
C VAL A 60 -14.20 -2.74 -1.17
N ALA A 61 -13.81 -1.55 -1.57
CA ALA A 61 -12.62 -0.89 -1.03
C ALA A 61 -12.72 -0.68 0.48
N GLU A 62 -13.90 -0.29 0.96
CA GLU A 62 -14.13 -0.10 2.39
C GLU A 62 -13.96 -1.41 3.17
N LYS A 63 -14.43 -2.52 2.62
CA LYS A 63 -14.23 -3.84 3.21
C LYS A 63 -12.77 -4.25 3.21
N LEU A 64 -12.05 -4.00 2.11
CA LEU A 64 -10.62 -4.29 2.01
C LEU A 64 -9.81 -3.48 3.04
N LYS A 65 -10.21 -2.25 3.28
CA LYS A 65 -9.57 -1.38 4.26
C LYS A 65 -9.59 -1.97 5.67
N GLY A 66 -10.59 -2.79 5.97
CA GLY A 66 -10.70 -3.50 7.25
C GLY A 66 -9.75 -4.68 7.41
N ILE A 67 -8.99 -5.04 6.39
CA ILE A 67 -8.03 -6.14 6.43
C ILE A 67 -6.62 -5.54 6.57
N PRO A 68 -5.98 -5.65 7.75
CA PRO A 68 -4.68 -4.99 7.99
C PRO A 68 -3.56 -5.39 7.05
N GLU A 69 -3.59 -6.61 6.55
CA GLU A 69 -2.58 -7.13 5.63
C GLU A 69 -2.66 -6.51 4.24
N VAL A 70 -3.79 -5.87 3.92
CA VAL A 70 -3.95 -5.10 2.69
C VAL A 70 -3.35 -3.71 2.92
N VAL A 71 -2.21 -3.46 2.31
CA VAL A 71 -1.45 -2.23 2.55
C VAL A 71 -1.63 -1.17 1.47
N GLU A 72 -2.12 -1.57 0.30
CA GLU A 72 -2.46 -0.65 -0.79
C GLU A 72 -3.71 -1.14 -1.49
N CYS A 73 -4.53 -0.22 -1.95
CA CYS A 73 -5.73 -0.52 -2.70
C CYS A 73 -5.90 0.54 -3.78
N HIS A 74 -5.96 0.10 -5.04
CA HIS A 74 -6.06 0.99 -6.19
C HIS A 74 -7.27 0.63 -7.04
N TYR A 75 -7.96 1.65 -7.51
CA TYR A 75 -8.99 1.52 -8.54
C TYR A 75 -8.27 1.66 -9.88
N THR A 76 -8.30 0.63 -10.71
CA THR A 76 -7.43 0.58 -11.90
C THR A 76 -8.21 0.50 -13.19
N THR A 77 -7.59 0.97 -14.26
CA THR A 77 -8.00 0.67 -15.62
C THR A 77 -7.50 -0.73 -15.99
N GLY A 78 -8.01 -1.30 -17.07
CA GLY A 78 -7.58 -2.60 -17.56
C GLY A 78 -8.48 -3.73 -17.07
N ALA A 79 -7.91 -4.93 -16.97
CA ALA A 79 -8.68 -6.14 -16.69
C ALA A 79 -9.27 -6.17 -15.29
N TYR A 80 -8.55 -5.66 -14.31
CA TYR A 80 -9.01 -5.67 -12.92
C TYR A 80 -9.79 -4.39 -12.59
N GLY A 81 -10.81 -4.51 -11.76
CA GLY A 81 -11.46 -3.33 -11.19
C GLY A 81 -10.63 -2.74 -10.04
N ILE A 82 -10.03 -3.61 -9.24
CA ILE A 82 -9.23 -3.22 -8.08
C ILE A 82 -7.92 -3.99 -8.12
N PHE A 83 -6.85 -3.33 -7.70
CA PHE A 83 -5.54 -3.95 -7.57
C PHE A 83 -5.00 -3.64 -6.18
N ILE A 84 -4.67 -4.67 -5.42
CA ILE A 84 -4.22 -4.51 -4.03
C ILE A 84 -2.86 -5.12 -3.82
N LYS A 85 -2.17 -4.60 -2.81
CA LYS A 85 -0.91 -5.17 -2.32
C LYS A 85 -1.16 -5.75 -0.94
N VAL A 86 -0.75 -6.98 -0.73
CA VAL A 86 -1.00 -7.73 0.50
C VAL A 86 0.29 -8.36 1.00
N TYR A 87 0.56 -8.20 2.30
CA TYR A 87 1.62 -8.94 2.95
C TYR A 87 1.03 -10.11 3.73
N ALA A 88 1.61 -11.28 3.55
CA ALA A 88 1.24 -12.48 4.29
C ALA A 88 2.48 -13.06 4.95
N LYS A 89 2.28 -13.79 6.06
CA LYS A 89 3.39 -14.42 6.77
C LYS A 89 3.96 -15.59 5.99
N ASP A 90 3.08 -16.37 5.38
CA ASP A 90 3.41 -17.57 4.62
C ASP A 90 2.26 -17.92 3.68
N ASN A 91 2.37 -19.06 3.00
CA ASN A 91 1.32 -19.50 2.07
C ASN A 91 0.01 -19.86 2.78
N GLU A 92 0.07 -20.42 3.98
CA GLU A 92 -1.13 -20.73 4.73
C GLU A 92 -1.88 -19.46 5.12
N HIS A 93 -1.17 -18.45 5.55
CA HIS A 93 -1.75 -17.15 5.87
C HIS A 93 -2.37 -16.52 4.62
N LEU A 94 -1.67 -16.57 3.49
CA LEU A 94 -2.19 -16.05 2.22
C LEU A 94 -3.48 -16.77 1.81
N LYS A 95 -3.51 -18.08 1.92
CA LYS A 95 -4.70 -18.88 1.63
C LYS A 95 -5.87 -18.44 2.50
N SER A 96 -5.64 -18.26 3.79
CA SER A 96 -6.66 -17.81 4.73
C SER A 96 -7.18 -16.41 4.36
N LEU A 97 -6.27 -15.47 4.06
CA LEU A 97 -6.66 -14.12 3.64
C LEU A 97 -7.53 -14.15 2.38
N LEU A 98 -7.15 -14.95 1.40
CA LEU A 98 -7.89 -15.05 0.15
C LEU A 98 -9.27 -15.70 0.36
N SER A 99 -9.30 -16.89 0.94
CA SER A 99 -10.54 -17.69 0.98
C SER A 99 -11.50 -17.24 2.08
N GLU A 100 -10.99 -16.73 3.20
CA GLU A 100 -11.83 -16.42 4.35
C GLU A 100 -12.15 -14.95 4.48
N GLN A 101 -11.39 -14.07 3.84
CA GLN A 101 -11.62 -12.64 3.95
C GLN A 101 -11.88 -11.98 2.61
N ILE A 102 -10.91 -12.02 1.70
CA ILE A 102 -11.00 -11.25 0.44
C ILE A 102 -12.11 -11.78 -0.47
N GLN A 103 -12.09 -13.06 -0.76
CA GLN A 103 -13.05 -13.66 -1.70
C GLN A 103 -14.48 -13.74 -1.16
N LYS A 104 -14.66 -13.47 0.11
CA LYS A 104 -16.00 -13.41 0.72
C LYS A 104 -16.62 -12.03 0.68
N ILE A 105 -15.89 -11.03 0.23
CA ILE A 105 -16.43 -9.67 0.11
C ILE A 105 -17.49 -9.66 -1.00
N PRO A 106 -18.72 -9.21 -0.70
CA PRO A 106 -19.75 -9.08 -1.74
C PRO A 106 -19.29 -8.14 -2.85
N GLY A 107 -19.57 -8.53 -4.09
CA GLY A 107 -19.18 -7.73 -5.26
C GLY A 107 -17.90 -8.19 -5.93
N ILE A 108 -17.14 -9.08 -5.32
CA ILE A 108 -15.94 -9.68 -5.93
C ILE A 108 -16.36 -10.96 -6.65
N SER A 109 -16.10 -11.02 -7.97
CA SER A 109 -16.38 -12.21 -8.76
C SER A 109 -15.23 -13.21 -8.72
N SER A 110 -14.00 -12.72 -8.85
CA SER A 110 -12.81 -13.57 -8.82
C SER A 110 -11.58 -12.73 -8.50
N THR A 111 -10.48 -13.43 -8.20
CA THR A 111 -9.19 -12.79 -7.90
C THR A 111 -8.08 -13.49 -8.66
N GLU A 112 -7.00 -12.75 -8.93
CA GLU A 112 -5.80 -13.28 -9.53
C GLU A 112 -4.62 -12.82 -8.71
N THR A 113 -3.87 -13.76 -8.16
CA THR A 113 -2.78 -13.49 -7.23
C THR A 113 -1.43 -13.55 -7.92
N ILE A 114 -0.63 -12.52 -7.74
CA ILE A 114 0.72 -12.43 -8.26
C ILE A 114 1.66 -12.32 -7.07
N ILE A 115 2.60 -13.25 -6.96
CA ILE A 115 3.59 -13.24 -5.87
C ILE A 115 4.82 -12.48 -6.34
N SER A 116 5.22 -11.49 -5.55
CA SER A 116 6.48 -10.80 -5.78
C SER A 116 7.62 -11.71 -5.33
N LEU A 117 8.46 -12.11 -6.26
CA LEU A 117 9.60 -12.95 -5.94
C LEU A 117 10.71 -12.18 -5.22
N GLU A 118 10.85 -10.92 -5.59
CA GLU A 118 11.87 -10.06 -5.00
C GLU A 118 11.47 -8.60 -5.22
N GLU A 119 11.55 -7.79 -4.19
CA GLU A 119 11.46 -6.33 -4.35
C GLU A 119 12.84 -5.83 -4.71
N THR A 120 13.06 -5.53 -5.99
CA THR A 120 14.36 -5.08 -6.47
C THR A 120 14.76 -3.75 -5.85
N PHE A 121 13.82 -2.81 -5.86
CA PHE A 121 13.98 -1.56 -5.12
C PHE A 121 12.62 -0.91 -4.90
N ARG A 122 12.57 -0.05 -3.92
CA ARG A 122 11.44 0.82 -3.67
C ARG A 122 11.99 2.13 -3.13
N ARG A 123 11.44 3.22 -3.61
CA ARG A 123 11.83 4.55 -3.12
C ARG A 123 10.61 5.45 -3.07
N VAL A 124 10.69 6.48 -2.27
CA VAL A 124 9.65 7.51 -2.25
C VAL A 124 9.79 8.39 -3.48
N LEU A 125 8.68 8.92 -3.94
CA LEU A 125 8.69 9.88 -5.03
C LEU A 125 9.53 11.09 -4.61
N PRO A 126 10.52 11.49 -5.41
CA PRO A 126 11.35 12.64 -5.04
C PRO A 126 10.55 13.92 -5.12
N VAL A 127 10.79 14.79 -4.14
CA VAL A 127 10.22 16.13 -4.10
C VAL A 127 11.36 17.12 -4.34
N TYR A 128 11.34 17.75 -5.48
CA TYR A 128 12.34 18.76 -5.83
C TYR A 128 11.78 20.15 -5.63
N PRO A 129 12.60 21.10 -5.18
CA PRO A 129 12.18 22.50 -5.04
C PRO A 129 11.86 23.14 -6.39
#